data_bfb15e7b132f6fb72ceb383ffbfeeb8a
#
_entry.id   bfb15e7b132f6fb72ceb383ffbfeeb8a
#
_cell.length_a   1.000
_cell.length_b   1.000
_cell.length_c   1.000
_cell.angle_alpha   90.00
_cell.angle_beta   90.00
_cell.angle_gamma   90.00
#
_symmetry.space_group_name_H-M   'P 1'
#
loop_
_entity.id
_entity.type
_entity.pdbx_description
1 polymer ?
#
loop_
_entity_poly.entity_id
_entity_poly.type
_entity_poly.pdbx_seq_one_letter_code
_entity_poly.pdbx_strand_id
1 'polypeptide(L)'
;ERSSIRSESKTTFIKDGRVKAHMLDVKYLRDNLEAVEARLATRGKDVGLSSFKALDEKRRALIKETESLKEKKNKVSEEVSCLKKEGKDAQAIISEMQDVSLMIKTLDKDVIESDEELKKLLLGTPNLPHASVPIGKDENDNIVARVVGEKPCFSFKPKEHTDIGESLGIIDFERAGKLAGARFSLMKGAGALLERALINFMLDLHTREHGYIEVLPPFMVKSD
;
A
#
# COMPACT_ATOMS: atom_id res chain seq x y z
N GLU A 1 -4.65 -0.98 -39.63
CA GLU A 1 -5.69 -1.53 -38.73
C GLU A 1 -5.10 -1.69 -37.31
N ARG A 2 -5.24 -0.64 -36.50
CA ARG A 2 -4.92 -0.71 -35.06
C ARG A 2 -6.20 -1.05 -34.32
N SER A 3 -6.47 -2.34 -34.14
CA SER A 3 -7.59 -2.79 -33.33
C SER A 3 -7.31 -2.54 -31.85
N SER A 4 -8.15 -1.71 -31.30
CA SER A 4 -8.38 -1.35 -29.91
C SER A 4 -8.49 -2.59 -29.02
N ILE A 5 -7.46 -2.86 -28.21
CA ILE A 5 -7.64 -3.65 -27.01
C ILE A 5 -7.67 -2.65 -25.84
N ARG A 6 -8.83 -2.01 -25.64
CA ARG A 6 -9.15 -1.41 -24.36
C ARG A 6 -9.63 -2.54 -23.44
N SER A 7 -8.71 -3.13 -22.67
CA SER A 7 -9.10 -3.88 -21.50
C SER A 7 -9.61 -2.86 -20.47
N GLU A 8 -10.87 -2.95 -20.16
CA GLU A 8 -11.50 -2.19 -19.07
C GLU A 8 -10.92 -2.67 -17.73
N SER A 9 -9.76 -2.14 -17.34
CA SER A 9 -9.40 -2.09 -15.95
C SER A 9 -10.23 -0.96 -15.33
N LYS A 10 -11.37 -1.29 -14.74
CA LYS A 10 -12.09 -0.39 -13.85
C LYS A 10 -11.21 -0.11 -12.63
N THR A 11 -10.26 0.79 -12.79
CA THR A 11 -9.60 1.43 -11.69
C THR A 11 -10.65 2.28 -11.00
N THR A 12 -11.21 1.79 -9.91
CA THR A 12 -12.14 2.53 -9.07
C THR A 12 -11.37 3.71 -8.48
N PHE A 13 -11.44 4.87 -9.14
CA PHE A 13 -10.94 6.12 -8.58
C PHE A 13 -11.82 6.47 -7.37
N ILE A 14 -11.19 6.56 -6.23
CA ILE A 14 -11.78 6.82 -4.93
C ILE A 14 -12.29 8.27 -4.90
N LYS A 15 -13.60 8.45 -4.69
CA LYS A 15 -14.29 9.74 -4.62
C LYS A 15 -13.94 10.61 -3.40
N ASP A 16 -13.16 10.13 -2.45
CA ASP A 16 -12.92 10.81 -1.17
C ASP A 16 -11.43 10.92 -0.81
N GLY A 17 -10.55 11.38 -1.66
CA GLY A 17 -9.23 11.93 -1.29
C GLY A 17 -8.37 11.23 -0.20
N ARG A 18 -8.85 10.15 0.42
CA ARG A 18 -8.11 9.34 1.37
C ARG A 18 -7.52 8.15 0.64
N VAL A 19 -6.23 8.20 0.40
CA VAL A 19 -5.46 7.03 -0.02
C VAL A 19 -5.60 5.99 1.09
N LYS A 20 -6.46 4.99 0.88
CA LYS A 20 -6.45 3.81 1.73
C LYS A 20 -5.13 3.10 1.47
N ALA A 21 -4.25 3.13 2.45
CA ALA A 21 -2.90 2.54 2.37
C ALA A 21 -2.89 1.01 2.24
N HIS A 22 -4.04 0.39 1.97
CA HIS A 22 -4.19 -1.06 1.84
C HIS A 22 -4.39 -1.44 0.38
N MET A 23 -3.51 -2.28 -0.12
CA MET A 23 -3.65 -2.85 -1.47
C MET A 23 -4.85 -3.81 -1.59
N LEU A 24 -5.28 -4.43 -0.48
CA LEU A 24 -6.48 -5.25 -0.39
C LEU A 24 -7.55 -4.51 0.43
N ASP A 25 -8.72 -4.32 -0.15
CA ASP A 25 -9.86 -3.70 0.53
C ASP A 25 -10.44 -4.65 1.58
N VAL A 26 -10.65 -4.15 2.82
CA VAL A 26 -11.17 -4.95 3.95
C VAL A 26 -12.54 -5.55 3.68
N LYS A 27 -13.41 -4.82 2.97
CA LYS A 27 -14.73 -5.32 2.60
C LYS A 27 -14.62 -6.45 1.59
N TYR A 28 -13.75 -6.28 0.58
CA TYR A 28 -13.50 -7.34 -0.40
C TYR A 28 -12.95 -8.61 0.26
N LEU A 29 -12.00 -8.46 1.20
CA LEU A 29 -11.46 -9.58 1.96
C LEU A 29 -12.52 -10.31 2.77
N ARG A 30 -13.39 -9.57 3.46
CA ARG A 30 -14.47 -10.13 4.27
C ARG A 30 -15.43 -10.98 3.42
N ASP A 31 -15.80 -10.47 2.26
CA ASP A 31 -16.78 -11.09 1.38
C ASP A 31 -16.18 -12.27 0.58
N ASN A 32 -14.83 -12.36 0.46
CA ASN A 32 -14.14 -13.30 -0.42
C ASN A 32 -12.94 -14.00 0.26
N LEU A 33 -12.92 -14.14 1.58
CA LEU A 33 -11.72 -14.57 2.33
C LEU A 33 -11.14 -15.89 1.82
N GLU A 34 -11.96 -16.93 1.67
CA GLU A 34 -11.52 -18.26 1.21
C GLU A 34 -10.90 -18.20 -0.20
N ALA A 35 -11.51 -17.43 -1.11
CA ALA A 35 -10.99 -17.27 -2.47
C ALA A 35 -9.67 -16.49 -2.49
N VAL A 36 -9.51 -15.51 -1.61
CA VAL A 36 -8.28 -14.73 -1.45
C VAL A 36 -7.17 -15.62 -0.86
N GLU A 37 -7.45 -16.38 0.18
CA GLU A 37 -6.50 -17.33 0.79
C GLU A 37 -6.04 -18.38 -0.21
N ALA A 38 -6.97 -18.97 -0.96
CA ALA A 38 -6.64 -19.95 -2.00
C ALA A 38 -5.71 -19.35 -3.08
N ARG A 39 -5.96 -18.10 -3.51
CA ARG A 39 -5.10 -17.42 -4.49
C ARG A 39 -3.76 -17.02 -3.93
N LEU A 40 -3.69 -16.59 -2.68
CA LEU A 40 -2.42 -16.28 -2.03
C LEU A 40 -1.58 -17.52 -1.76
N ALA A 41 -2.20 -18.67 -1.46
CA ALA A 41 -1.52 -19.94 -1.29
C ALA A 41 -0.74 -20.38 -2.56
N THR A 42 -1.17 -19.94 -3.76
CA THR A 42 -0.42 -20.20 -5.00
C THR A 42 0.96 -19.55 -5.04
N ARG A 43 1.27 -18.61 -4.12
CA ARG A 43 2.60 -17.97 -3.97
C ARG A 43 3.58 -18.82 -3.17
N GLY A 44 3.17 -20.01 -2.71
CA GLY A 44 4.03 -20.95 -2.00
C GLY A 44 4.42 -20.58 -0.56
N LYS A 45 3.81 -19.54 0.01
CA LYS A 45 4.06 -19.09 1.38
C LYS A 45 2.73 -18.88 2.10
N ASP A 46 2.69 -19.25 3.38
CA ASP A 46 1.60 -18.81 4.26
C ASP A 46 1.66 -17.29 4.40
N VAL A 47 0.59 -16.63 4.02
CA VAL A 47 0.49 -15.18 4.03
C VAL A 47 -0.18 -14.63 5.29
N GLY A 48 -0.46 -15.49 6.28
CA GLY A 48 -0.87 -15.10 7.61
C GLY A 48 -2.27 -14.46 7.70
N LEU A 49 -3.15 -14.68 6.74
CA LEU A 49 -4.54 -14.15 6.77
C LEU A 49 -5.47 -14.88 7.74
N SER A 50 -5.04 -15.98 8.35
CA SER A 50 -5.83 -16.78 9.29
C SER A 50 -6.41 -15.98 10.46
N SER A 51 -5.74 -14.90 10.88
CA SER A 51 -6.21 -14.01 11.95
C SER A 51 -7.15 -12.89 11.46
N PHE A 52 -7.29 -12.68 10.15
CA PHE A 52 -8.08 -11.59 9.58
C PHE A 52 -9.53 -11.60 10.05
N LYS A 53 -10.18 -12.77 9.99
CA LYS A 53 -11.60 -12.91 10.36
C LYS A 53 -11.83 -12.50 11.81
N ALA A 54 -11.02 -13.02 12.72
CA ALA A 54 -11.15 -12.72 14.15
C ALA A 54 -10.88 -11.23 14.46
N LEU A 55 -9.89 -10.63 13.80
CA LEU A 55 -9.58 -9.21 13.95
C LEU A 55 -10.70 -8.32 13.39
N ASP A 56 -11.25 -8.63 12.22
CA ASP A 56 -12.34 -7.85 11.63
C ASP A 56 -13.65 -7.98 12.46
N GLU A 57 -13.96 -9.17 12.97
CA GLU A 57 -15.10 -9.38 13.84
C GLU A 57 -14.95 -8.62 15.17
N LYS A 58 -13.80 -8.72 15.84
CA LYS A 58 -13.47 -7.97 17.07
C LYS A 58 -13.63 -6.47 16.84
N ARG A 59 -13.01 -5.95 15.79
CA ARG A 59 -13.08 -4.54 15.42
C ARG A 59 -14.51 -4.06 15.22
N ARG A 60 -15.31 -4.80 14.49
CA ARG A 60 -16.72 -4.46 14.21
C ARG A 60 -17.57 -4.48 15.47
N ALA A 61 -17.34 -5.43 16.37
CA ALA A 61 -18.02 -5.49 17.65
C ALA A 61 -17.70 -4.25 18.50
N LEU A 62 -16.43 -3.87 18.60
CA LEU A 62 -15.97 -2.68 19.34
C LEU A 62 -16.58 -1.39 18.77
N ILE A 63 -16.60 -1.23 17.44
CA ILE A 63 -17.22 -0.06 16.78
C ILE A 63 -18.71 0.01 17.12
N LYS A 64 -19.43 -1.09 16.96
CA LYS A 64 -20.88 -1.16 17.24
C LYS A 64 -21.21 -0.79 18.69
N GLU A 65 -20.43 -1.31 19.63
CA GLU A 65 -20.59 -1.01 21.05
C GLU A 65 -20.31 0.46 21.35
N THR A 66 -19.22 0.99 20.80
CA THR A 66 -18.86 2.40 20.95
C THR A 66 -19.94 3.32 20.38
N GLU A 67 -20.45 3.03 19.19
CA GLU A 67 -21.53 3.81 18.56
C GLU A 67 -22.82 3.77 19.40
N SER A 68 -23.20 2.61 19.94
CA SER A 68 -24.36 2.45 20.79
C SER A 68 -24.25 3.29 22.07
N LEU A 69 -23.06 3.28 22.72
CA LEU A 69 -22.83 4.09 23.91
C LEU A 69 -22.80 5.60 23.61
N LYS A 70 -22.24 6.00 22.46
CA LYS A 70 -22.25 7.39 21.99
C LYS A 70 -23.68 7.87 21.72
N GLU A 71 -24.51 7.03 21.11
CA GLU A 71 -25.93 7.34 20.89
C GLU A 71 -26.69 7.47 22.22
N LYS A 72 -26.50 6.52 23.17
CA LYS A 72 -27.07 6.62 24.52
C LYS A 72 -26.67 7.91 25.20
N LYS A 73 -25.39 8.26 25.18
CA LYS A 73 -24.85 9.48 25.76
C LYS A 73 -25.50 10.74 25.18
N ASN A 74 -25.68 10.79 23.84
CA ASN A 74 -26.30 11.94 23.18
C ASN A 74 -27.76 12.11 23.63
N LYS A 75 -28.56 11.02 23.64
CA LYS A 75 -29.97 11.06 24.10
C LYS A 75 -30.09 11.53 25.56
N VAL A 76 -29.25 10.98 26.43
CA VAL A 76 -29.27 11.38 27.86
C VAL A 76 -28.76 12.81 28.07
N SER A 77 -27.83 13.30 27.22
CA SER A 77 -27.39 14.70 27.29
C SER A 77 -28.52 15.68 26.94
N GLU A 78 -29.40 15.32 26.00
CA GLU A 78 -30.61 16.09 25.67
C GLU A 78 -31.60 16.06 26.86
N GLU A 79 -31.82 14.89 27.49
CA GLU A 79 -32.68 14.74 28.64
C GLU A 79 -32.19 15.58 29.84
N VAL A 80 -30.90 15.52 30.16
CA VAL A 80 -30.28 16.35 31.21
C VAL A 80 -30.46 17.85 30.91
N SER A 81 -30.35 18.26 29.63
CA SER A 81 -30.60 19.65 29.25
C SER A 81 -32.05 20.07 29.51
N CYS A 82 -33.03 19.21 29.24
CA CYS A 82 -34.44 19.44 29.53
C CYS A 82 -34.70 19.55 31.02
N LEU A 83 -34.21 18.59 31.82
CA LEU A 83 -34.39 18.57 33.27
C LEU A 83 -33.81 19.82 33.96
N LYS A 84 -32.63 20.28 33.51
CA LYS A 84 -32.01 21.52 33.97
C LYS A 84 -32.85 22.77 33.68
N LYS A 85 -33.48 22.81 32.50
CA LYS A 85 -34.37 23.91 32.13
C LYS A 85 -35.64 23.95 32.97
N GLU A 86 -36.10 22.76 33.40
CA GLU A 86 -37.27 22.61 34.27
C GLU A 86 -36.94 22.78 35.78
N GLY A 87 -35.68 23.02 36.14
CA GLY A 87 -35.22 23.16 37.51
C GLY A 87 -35.20 21.86 38.33
N LYS A 88 -35.24 20.68 37.65
CA LYS A 88 -35.20 19.39 38.27
C LYS A 88 -33.75 18.91 38.49
N ASP A 89 -33.54 18.08 39.52
CA ASP A 89 -32.24 17.50 39.78
C ASP A 89 -31.87 16.45 38.72
N ALA A 90 -30.69 16.60 38.12
CA ALA A 90 -30.16 15.67 37.14
C ALA A 90 -28.82 15.04 37.60
N GLN A 91 -28.43 15.19 38.88
CA GLN A 91 -27.08 14.81 39.34
C GLN A 91 -26.79 13.31 39.18
N ALA A 92 -27.78 12.45 39.48
CA ALA A 92 -27.64 11.00 39.36
C ALA A 92 -27.35 10.61 37.86
N ILE A 93 -28.08 11.18 36.93
CA ILE A 93 -27.94 10.93 35.50
C ILE A 93 -26.58 11.43 35.01
N ILE A 94 -26.12 12.57 35.50
CA ILE A 94 -24.80 13.14 35.16
C ILE A 94 -23.69 12.20 35.63
N SER A 95 -23.78 11.62 36.83
CA SER A 95 -22.81 10.67 37.37
C SER A 95 -22.75 9.41 36.50
N GLU A 96 -23.90 8.82 36.16
CA GLU A 96 -23.95 7.65 35.24
C GLU A 96 -23.28 7.98 33.88
N MET A 97 -23.50 9.19 33.36
CA MET A 97 -22.91 9.58 32.09
C MET A 97 -21.40 9.86 32.15
N GLN A 98 -20.84 10.12 33.32
CA GLN A 98 -19.38 10.15 33.52
C GLN A 98 -18.79 8.75 33.33
N ASP A 99 -19.39 7.73 33.89
CA ASP A 99 -18.95 6.33 33.70
C ASP A 99 -19.07 5.88 32.25
N VAL A 100 -20.20 6.18 31.60
CA VAL A 100 -20.38 5.92 30.17
C VAL A 100 -19.31 6.65 29.32
N SER A 101 -18.96 7.87 29.71
CA SER A 101 -17.91 8.62 29.00
C SER A 101 -16.52 8.01 29.18
N LEU A 102 -16.23 7.42 30.31
CA LEU A 102 -15.00 6.67 30.57
C LEU A 102 -14.95 5.39 29.72
N MET A 103 -16.07 4.63 29.71
CA MET A 103 -16.20 3.44 28.87
C MET A 103 -15.99 3.76 27.40
N ILE A 104 -16.59 4.83 26.87
CA ILE A 104 -16.38 5.25 25.48
C ILE A 104 -14.91 5.54 25.21
N LYS A 105 -14.20 6.21 26.12
CA LYS A 105 -12.75 6.47 25.95
C LYS A 105 -11.92 5.20 25.88
N THR A 106 -12.26 4.20 26.70
CA THR A 106 -11.57 2.90 26.67
C THR A 106 -11.86 2.18 25.37
N LEU A 107 -13.11 2.10 24.95
CA LEU A 107 -13.49 1.47 23.69
C LEU A 107 -12.93 2.18 22.47
N ASP A 108 -12.88 3.52 22.45
CA ASP A 108 -12.24 4.27 21.37
C ASP A 108 -10.73 3.91 21.24
N LYS A 109 -10.04 3.67 22.39
CA LYS A 109 -8.66 3.19 22.40
C LYS A 109 -8.56 1.77 21.83
N ASP A 110 -9.43 0.86 22.27
CA ASP A 110 -9.46 -0.52 21.79
C ASP A 110 -9.76 -0.60 20.28
N VAL A 111 -10.61 0.30 19.76
CA VAL A 111 -10.86 0.44 18.32
C VAL A 111 -9.59 0.86 17.58
N ILE A 112 -8.86 1.85 18.10
CA ILE A 112 -7.59 2.31 17.49
C ILE A 112 -6.57 1.17 17.48
N GLU A 113 -6.38 0.47 18.58
CA GLU A 113 -5.46 -0.68 18.67
C GLU A 113 -5.84 -1.79 17.67
N SER A 114 -7.13 -2.11 17.57
CA SER A 114 -7.64 -3.08 16.61
C SER A 114 -7.46 -2.65 15.15
N ASP A 115 -7.59 -1.35 14.86
CA ASP A 115 -7.32 -0.77 13.54
C ASP A 115 -5.83 -0.87 13.16
N GLU A 116 -4.93 -0.64 14.13
CA GLU A 116 -3.49 -0.76 13.91
C GLU A 116 -3.07 -2.22 13.68
N GLU A 117 -3.63 -3.17 14.46
CA GLU A 117 -3.40 -4.60 14.26
C GLU A 117 -3.84 -5.06 12.87
N LEU A 118 -5.05 -4.67 12.45
CA LEU A 118 -5.57 -4.98 11.12
C LEU A 118 -4.73 -4.34 10.01
N LYS A 119 -4.34 -3.09 10.18
CA LYS A 119 -3.46 -2.38 9.25
C LYS A 119 -2.11 -3.09 9.11
N LYS A 120 -1.50 -3.50 10.22
CA LYS A 120 -0.23 -4.24 10.23
C LYS A 120 -0.35 -5.57 9.48
N LEU A 121 -1.42 -6.32 9.71
CA LEU A 121 -1.71 -7.56 8.98
C LEU A 121 -1.79 -7.31 7.48
N LEU A 122 -2.57 -6.31 7.06
CA LEU A 122 -2.80 -6.02 5.64
C LEU A 122 -1.56 -5.47 4.94
N LEU A 123 -0.73 -4.69 5.62
CA LEU A 123 0.55 -4.22 5.08
C LEU A 123 1.56 -5.37 4.87
N GLY A 124 1.49 -6.42 5.67
CA GLY A 124 2.29 -7.63 5.50
C GLY A 124 1.75 -8.59 4.42
N THR A 125 0.51 -8.39 3.99
CA THR A 125 -0.14 -9.27 3.01
C THR A 125 0.23 -8.86 1.58
N PRO A 126 0.78 -9.76 0.75
CA PRO A 126 1.11 -9.45 -0.63
C PRO A 126 -0.16 -9.31 -1.49
N ASN A 127 0.00 -8.70 -2.67
CA ASN A 127 -1.08 -8.61 -3.65
C ASN A 127 -1.50 -9.97 -4.18
N LEU A 128 -2.78 -10.07 -4.57
CA LEU A 128 -3.28 -11.23 -5.30
C LEU A 128 -2.58 -11.36 -6.65
N PRO A 129 -2.04 -12.53 -6.98
CA PRO A 129 -1.52 -12.77 -8.31
C PRO A 129 -2.66 -12.68 -9.34
N HIS A 130 -2.38 -12.18 -10.53
CA HIS A 130 -3.35 -12.20 -11.62
C HIS A 130 -3.65 -13.65 -12.04
N ALA A 131 -4.84 -13.92 -12.59
CA ALA A 131 -5.25 -15.27 -12.98
C ALA A 131 -4.37 -15.91 -14.06
N SER A 132 -3.66 -15.09 -14.85
CA SER A 132 -2.71 -15.56 -15.88
C SER A 132 -1.33 -15.95 -15.35
N VAL A 133 -1.05 -15.69 -14.06
CA VAL A 133 0.24 -16.06 -13.46
C VAL A 133 0.25 -17.56 -13.20
N PRO A 134 1.24 -18.32 -13.74
CA PRO A 134 1.35 -19.74 -13.48
C PRO A 134 1.67 -19.99 -12.01
N ILE A 135 1.22 -21.15 -11.52
CA ILE A 135 1.59 -21.63 -10.18
C ILE A 135 2.97 -22.26 -10.30
N GLY A 136 3.92 -21.78 -9.51
CA GLY A 136 5.30 -22.26 -9.52
C GLY A 136 6.00 -22.04 -8.18
N LYS A 137 7.18 -22.64 -8.03
CA LYS A 137 8.01 -22.54 -6.82
C LYS A 137 9.02 -21.40 -6.90
N ASP A 138 9.56 -21.16 -8.09
CA ASP A 138 10.60 -20.17 -8.34
C ASP A 138 10.51 -19.58 -9.77
N GLU A 139 11.49 -18.78 -10.15
CA GLU A 139 11.56 -18.12 -11.45
C GLU A 139 11.64 -19.07 -12.66
N ASN A 140 12.05 -20.32 -12.48
CA ASN A 140 12.15 -21.31 -13.57
C ASN A 140 10.77 -21.78 -14.04
N ASP A 141 9.77 -21.66 -13.18
CA ASP A 141 8.38 -21.98 -13.50
C ASP A 141 7.67 -20.84 -14.27
N ASN A 142 8.33 -19.71 -14.48
CA ASN A 142 7.75 -18.58 -15.22
C ASN A 142 7.60 -18.93 -16.71
N ILE A 143 6.42 -18.65 -17.25
CA ILE A 143 6.13 -18.83 -18.68
C ILE A 143 6.49 -17.57 -19.44
N VAL A 144 7.25 -17.70 -20.52
CA VAL A 144 7.56 -16.60 -21.43
C VAL A 144 6.28 -16.21 -22.16
N ALA A 145 5.71 -15.05 -21.82
CA ALA A 145 4.47 -14.58 -22.41
C ALA A 145 4.65 -14.08 -23.86
N ARG A 146 5.81 -13.49 -24.16
CA ARG A 146 6.13 -12.98 -25.51
C ARG A 146 7.62 -12.77 -25.67
N VAL A 147 8.13 -13.14 -26.84
CA VAL A 147 9.48 -12.79 -27.29
C VAL A 147 9.36 -11.78 -28.43
N VAL A 148 10.14 -10.70 -28.38
CA VAL A 148 10.16 -9.66 -29.42
C VAL A 148 11.59 -9.47 -29.88
N GLY A 149 11.80 -9.60 -31.19
CA GLY A 149 13.11 -9.53 -31.81
C GLY A 149 13.91 -10.83 -31.68
N GLU A 150 15.09 -10.82 -32.26
CA GLU A 150 16.03 -11.93 -32.22
C GLU A 150 17.26 -11.55 -31.40
N LYS A 151 17.82 -12.52 -30.68
CA LYS A 151 19.06 -12.32 -29.95
C LYS A 151 20.22 -12.14 -30.94
N PRO A 152 20.95 -11.01 -30.92
CA PRO A 152 22.05 -10.79 -31.83
C PRO A 152 23.17 -11.81 -31.62
N CYS A 153 23.69 -12.36 -32.72
CA CYS A 153 24.86 -13.21 -32.73
C CYS A 153 26.11 -12.35 -32.92
N PHE A 154 27.02 -12.36 -31.96
CA PHE A 154 28.30 -11.65 -32.08
C PHE A 154 29.39 -12.61 -32.52
N SER A 155 30.32 -12.13 -33.39
CA SER A 155 31.54 -12.83 -33.80
C SER A 155 32.63 -12.81 -32.70
N PHE A 156 32.40 -12.13 -31.59
CA PHE A 156 33.29 -11.98 -30.46
C PHE A 156 32.56 -12.30 -29.16
N LYS A 157 33.31 -12.56 -28.07
CA LYS A 157 32.72 -12.74 -26.74
C LYS A 157 32.32 -11.37 -26.16
N PRO A 158 31.02 -11.08 -26.00
CA PRO A 158 30.58 -9.81 -25.42
C PRO A 158 31.03 -9.69 -23.96
N LYS A 159 31.45 -8.48 -23.56
CA LYS A 159 31.75 -8.14 -22.17
C LYS A 159 30.48 -7.70 -21.46
N GLU A 160 30.47 -7.83 -20.16
CA GLU A 160 29.39 -7.29 -19.32
C GLU A 160 29.45 -5.77 -19.25
N HIS A 161 28.32 -5.12 -18.98
CA HIS A 161 28.24 -3.66 -18.88
C HIS A 161 29.14 -3.09 -17.77
N THR A 162 29.38 -3.83 -16.70
CA THR A 162 30.31 -3.48 -15.63
C THR A 162 31.73 -3.37 -16.13
N ASP A 163 32.23 -4.40 -16.83
CA ASP A 163 33.58 -4.42 -17.42
C ASP A 163 33.78 -3.29 -18.44
N ILE A 164 32.77 -3.05 -19.27
CA ILE A 164 32.78 -1.97 -20.26
C ILE A 164 32.81 -0.61 -19.53
N GLY A 165 31.94 -0.40 -18.54
CA GLY A 165 31.87 0.86 -17.81
C GLY A 165 33.13 1.21 -17.06
N GLU A 166 33.78 0.23 -16.42
CA GLU A 166 35.07 0.40 -15.74
C GLU A 166 36.21 0.66 -16.74
N SER A 167 36.28 -0.12 -17.84
CA SER A 167 37.31 0.06 -18.86
C SER A 167 37.23 1.43 -19.55
N LEU A 168 36.03 1.98 -19.73
CA LEU A 168 35.79 3.34 -20.23
C LEU A 168 35.97 4.42 -19.15
N GLY A 169 36.13 4.04 -17.90
CA GLY A 169 36.25 4.96 -16.77
C GLY A 169 34.99 5.77 -16.48
N ILE A 170 33.82 5.32 -16.92
CA ILE A 170 32.52 5.98 -16.72
C ILE A 170 31.73 5.45 -15.53
N ILE A 171 32.12 4.29 -15.01
CA ILE A 171 31.58 3.71 -13.76
C ILE A 171 32.75 3.47 -12.79
N ASP A 172 32.52 3.68 -11.50
CA ASP A 172 33.52 3.53 -10.42
C ASP A 172 32.88 2.84 -9.22
N PHE A 173 32.95 1.52 -9.19
CA PHE A 173 32.39 0.74 -8.10
C PHE A 173 33.20 0.81 -6.81
N GLU A 174 34.54 0.98 -6.92
CA GLU A 174 35.40 1.08 -5.75
C GLU A 174 35.06 2.32 -4.90
N ARG A 175 34.95 3.49 -5.56
CA ARG A 175 34.55 4.72 -4.89
C ARG A 175 33.11 4.68 -4.41
N ALA A 176 32.20 4.10 -5.19
CA ALA A 176 30.82 3.91 -4.76
C ALA A 176 30.73 3.09 -3.46
N GLY A 177 31.51 2.00 -3.36
CA GLY A 177 31.59 1.18 -2.16
C GLY A 177 32.07 1.95 -0.92
N LYS A 178 33.03 2.87 -1.08
CA LYS A 178 33.51 3.73 0.01
C LYS A 178 32.48 4.78 0.44
N LEU A 179 31.64 5.26 -0.49
CA LEU A 179 30.65 6.31 -0.22
C LEU A 179 29.35 5.76 0.36
N ALA A 180 28.85 4.64 -0.16
CA ALA A 180 27.50 4.17 0.11
C ALA A 180 27.41 2.66 0.45
N GLY A 181 28.50 1.92 0.37
CA GLY A 181 28.54 0.48 0.62
C GLY A 181 28.39 -0.37 -0.65
N ALA A 182 28.22 -1.67 -0.46
CA ALA A 182 28.11 -2.63 -1.56
C ALA A 182 26.86 -2.41 -2.41
N ARG A 183 26.93 -2.76 -3.71
CA ARG A 183 25.84 -2.67 -4.69
C ARG A 183 25.44 -1.26 -5.10
N PHE A 184 26.23 -0.25 -4.79
CA PHE A 184 26.07 1.09 -5.34
C PHE A 184 27.01 1.30 -6.51
N SER A 185 26.63 2.17 -7.44
CA SER A 185 27.44 2.60 -8.58
C SER A 185 27.70 4.11 -8.48
N LEU A 186 28.87 4.55 -8.92
CA LEU A 186 29.21 5.94 -9.10
C LEU A 186 29.47 6.18 -10.57
N MET A 187 28.64 7.02 -11.17
CA MET A 187 28.80 7.44 -12.57
C MET A 187 29.69 8.67 -12.63
N LYS A 188 30.58 8.75 -13.63
CA LYS A 188 31.40 9.93 -13.86
C LYS A 188 31.57 10.25 -15.36
N GLY A 189 31.86 11.50 -15.68
CA GLY A 189 32.06 11.94 -17.05
C GLY A 189 30.87 11.59 -17.97
N ALA A 190 31.15 10.88 -19.05
CA ALA A 190 30.13 10.48 -20.02
C ALA A 190 29.04 9.57 -19.40
N GLY A 191 29.33 8.75 -18.41
CA GLY A 191 28.35 7.93 -17.69
C GLY A 191 27.33 8.77 -16.96
N ALA A 192 27.76 9.77 -16.20
CA ALA A 192 26.86 10.69 -15.48
C ALA A 192 26.04 11.55 -16.45
N LEU A 193 26.62 11.94 -17.59
CA LEU A 193 25.90 12.67 -18.64
C LEU A 193 24.81 11.80 -19.27
N LEU A 194 25.11 10.54 -19.56
CA LEU A 194 24.15 9.58 -20.12
C LEU A 194 22.98 9.30 -19.18
N GLU A 195 23.27 9.09 -17.90
CA GLU A 195 22.22 8.88 -16.87
C GLU A 195 21.25 10.07 -16.84
N ARG A 196 21.78 11.30 -16.76
CA ARG A 196 20.97 12.51 -16.78
C ARG A 196 20.18 12.67 -18.09
N ALA A 197 20.79 12.34 -19.22
CA ALA A 197 20.12 12.38 -20.53
C ALA A 197 18.95 11.39 -20.59
N LEU A 198 19.11 10.19 -20.05
CA LEU A 198 18.04 9.18 -19.98
C LEU A 198 16.91 9.62 -19.06
N ILE A 199 17.20 10.22 -17.91
CA ILE A 199 16.20 10.79 -17.01
C ILE A 199 15.37 11.83 -17.73
N ASN A 200 16.00 12.80 -18.40
CA ASN A 200 15.31 13.84 -19.14
C ASN A 200 14.48 13.25 -20.29
N PHE A 201 15.05 12.30 -21.04
CA PHE A 201 14.32 11.64 -22.12
C PHE A 201 13.05 10.95 -21.62
N MET A 202 13.12 10.20 -20.52
CA MET A 202 11.96 9.51 -19.94
C MET A 202 10.90 10.50 -19.44
N LEU A 203 11.31 11.56 -18.75
CA LEU A 203 10.39 12.62 -18.30
C LEU A 203 9.70 13.30 -19.47
N ASP A 204 10.45 13.70 -20.49
CA ASP A 204 9.91 14.33 -21.70
C ASP A 204 8.93 13.40 -22.43
N LEU A 205 9.28 12.14 -22.61
CA LEU A 205 8.41 11.15 -23.26
C LEU A 205 7.09 10.97 -22.48
N HIS A 206 7.18 10.82 -21.17
CA HIS A 206 5.99 10.60 -20.35
C HIS A 206 5.08 11.84 -20.27
N THR A 207 5.65 13.02 -20.18
CA THR A 207 4.85 14.26 -20.09
C THR A 207 4.25 14.64 -21.44
N ARG A 208 4.99 14.47 -22.56
CA ARG A 208 4.53 14.90 -23.89
C ARG A 208 3.67 13.86 -24.60
N GLU A 209 4.03 12.57 -24.49
CA GLU A 209 3.39 11.51 -25.28
C GLU A 209 2.37 10.70 -24.46
N HIS A 210 2.60 10.53 -23.17
CA HIS A 210 1.78 9.67 -22.31
C HIS A 210 0.81 10.42 -21.40
N GLY A 211 0.79 11.76 -21.44
CA GLY A 211 -0.15 12.61 -20.70
C GLY A 211 0.08 12.64 -19.19
N TYR A 212 1.27 12.29 -18.70
CA TYR A 212 1.63 12.46 -17.30
C TYR A 212 1.90 13.92 -16.96
N ILE A 213 1.71 14.30 -15.71
CA ILE A 213 2.08 15.61 -15.19
C ILE A 213 3.34 15.43 -14.33
N GLU A 214 4.39 16.18 -14.68
CA GLU A 214 5.62 16.19 -13.87
C GLU A 214 5.38 16.93 -12.56
N VAL A 215 5.82 16.33 -11.45
CA VAL A 215 5.72 16.90 -10.12
C VAL A 215 7.08 16.84 -9.44
N LEU A 216 7.53 17.96 -8.91
CA LEU A 216 8.73 18.04 -8.07
C LEU A 216 8.33 18.19 -6.59
N PRO A 217 8.27 17.09 -5.83
CA PRO A 217 7.93 17.15 -4.41
C PRO A 217 9.11 17.65 -3.57
N PRO A 218 8.87 18.12 -2.32
CA PRO A 218 9.93 18.42 -1.37
C PRO A 218 10.81 17.18 -1.11
N PHE A 219 12.13 17.37 -1.02
CA PHE A 219 13.07 16.28 -0.69
C PHE A 219 12.97 15.81 0.76
N MET A 220 12.53 16.68 1.67
CA MET A 220 12.27 16.34 3.07
C MET A 220 10.77 16.17 3.27
N VAL A 221 10.38 15.00 3.78
CA VAL A 221 9.00 14.64 4.08
C VAL A 221 8.86 14.31 5.57
N LYS A 222 7.64 14.33 6.09
CA LYS A 222 7.36 13.87 7.44
C LYS A 222 7.59 12.37 7.56
N SER A 223 7.89 11.89 8.77
CA SER A 223 8.16 10.47 9.06
C SER A 223 6.92 9.60 9.21
N ASP A 224 5.73 10.19 9.25
CA ASP A 224 4.43 9.55 9.52
C ASP A 224 3.56 9.34 8.26
#